data_e3a84628f16267da746b5de938f9172c
#
_entry.id   e3a84628f16267da746b5de938f9172c
#
_cell.length_a   1.000
_cell.length_b   1.000
_cell.length_c   1.000
_cell.angle_alpha   90.00
_cell.angle_beta   90.00
_cell.angle_gamma   90.00
#
_symmetry.space_group_name_H-M   'P 1'
#
loop_
_entity.id
_entity.type
_entity.pdbx_description
1 polymer ?
#
loop_
_entity_poly.entity_id
_entity_poly.type
_entity_poly.pdbx_seq_one_letter_code
_entity_poly.pdbx_strand_id
1 'polypeptide(L)'
;DKSEATAVLEIIGDNREKDVLSVDNAGKVLEFQLRQTIQFAVTTGDDLPLLEPQSVTMTRDYLYSNTDVLSKEREEVVVRRALQRELVHLAMLRITMAAR
;
A
#
# COMPACT_ATOMS: atom_id res chain seq x y z
N ASP A 1 19.80 11.18 11.98
CA ASP A 1 20.59 10.12 12.58
C ASP A 1 19.72 9.20 13.44
N LYS A 2 19.89 7.91 13.28
CA LYS A 2 19.11 6.90 13.99
C LYS A 2 19.24 7.06 15.52
N SER A 3 20.43 7.39 15.99
CA SER A 3 20.67 7.54 17.43
C SER A 3 19.93 8.72 18.04
N GLU A 4 19.55 9.69 17.24
CA GLU A 4 18.81 10.88 17.70
C GLU A 4 17.31 10.72 17.57
N ALA A 5 16.84 9.70 16.87
CA ALA A 5 15.42 9.46 16.65
C ALA A 5 14.77 8.87 17.89
N THR A 6 13.53 9.30 18.19
CA THR A 6 12.74 8.69 19.26
C THR A 6 12.14 7.35 18.81
N ALA A 7 11.94 7.18 17.51
CA ALA A 7 11.44 5.94 16.93
C ALA A 7 11.93 5.81 15.51
N VAL A 8 12.16 4.57 15.08
CA VAL A 8 12.57 4.25 13.72
C VAL A 8 11.55 3.33 13.11
N LEU A 9 10.99 3.76 11.96
CA LEU A 9 10.10 2.93 11.17
C LEU A 9 10.92 2.17 10.15
N GLU A 10 10.81 0.85 10.18
CA GLU A 10 11.49 -0.01 9.23
C GLU A 10 10.45 -0.68 8.33
N ILE A 11 10.56 -0.48 7.02
CA ILE A 11 9.73 -1.18 6.05
C ILE A 11 10.41 -2.50 5.72
N ILE A 12 9.78 -3.59 6.15
CA ILE A 12 10.33 -4.94 5.99
C ILE A 12 9.97 -5.51 4.63
N GLY A 13 8.76 -5.21 4.17
CA GLY A 13 8.30 -5.73 2.88
C GLY A 13 7.26 -4.82 2.25
N ASP A 14 7.21 -4.84 0.93
CA ASP A 14 6.21 -4.11 0.15
C ASP A 14 5.82 -5.01 -1.01
N ASN A 15 4.60 -5.53 -0.98
CA ASN A 15 4.09 -6.43 -1.99
C ASN A 15 2.92 -5.78 -2.73
N ARG A 16 2.97 -5.79 -4.04
CA ARG A 16 1.94 -5.21 -4.90
C ARG A 16 1.38 -6.28 -5.81
N GLU A 17 0.06 -6.38 -5.85
CA GLU A 17 -0.62 -7.37 -6.67
C GLU A 17 -1.71 -6.70 -7.49
N LYS A 18 -2.04 -7.33 -8.61
CA LYS A 18 -3.06 -6.85 -9.52
C LYS A 18 -3.88 -8.06 -9.98
N ASP A 19 -5.15 -8.07 -9.61
CA ASP A 19 -6.06 -9.17 -9.93
C ASP A 19 -7.15 -8.72 -10.88
N VAL A 20 -7.59 -9.61 -11.76
CA VAL A 20 -8.72 -9.35 -12.64
C VAL A 20 -10.00 -9.65 -11.87
N LEU A 21 -10.90 -8.67 -11.77
CA LEU A 21 -12.18 -8.83 -11.08
C LEU A 21 -13.31 -9.20 -12.04
N SER A 22 -13.31 -8.63 -13.23
CA SER A 22 -14.39 -8.92 -14.19
C SER A 22 -13.91 -8.81 -15.61
N VAL A 23 -14.56 -9.54 -16.50
CA VAL A 23 -14.34 -9.51 -17.94
C VAL A 23 -15.67 -9.37 -18.64
N ASP A 24 -15.65 -8.87 -19.88
CA ASP A 24 -16.85 -8.80 -20.71
C ASP A 24 -17.08 -10.14 -21.43
N ASN A 25 -18.12 -10.20 -22.27
CA ASN A 25 -18.48 -11.41 -22.99
C ASN A 25 -17.42 -11.86 -24.01
N ALA A 26 -16.53 -10.94 -24.39
CA ALA A 26 -15.44 -11.25 -25.32
C ALA A 26 -14.13 -11.58 -24.59
N GLY A 27 -14.16 -11.64 -23.25
CA GLY A 27 -12.99 -11.92 -22.45
C GLY A 27 -12.09 -10.71 -22.20
N LYS A 28 -12.53 -9.51 -22.56
CA LYS A 28 -11.76 -8.31 -22.26
C LYS A 28 -11.92 -7.91 -20.79
N VAL A 29 -10.83 -7.50 -20.17
CA VAL A 29 -10.86 -7.09 -18.77
C VAL A 29 -11.64 -5.79 -18.60
N LEU A 30 -12.57 -5.77 -17.66
CA LEU A 30 -13.35 -4.60 -17.31
C LEU A 30 -12.87 -3.96 -16.01
N GLU A 31 -12.50 -4.79 -15.04
CA GLU A 31 -12.07 -4.29 -13.73
C GLU A 31 -10.86 -5.04 -13.23
N PHE A 32 -9.94 -4.30 -12.64
CA PHE A 32 -8.83 -4.84 -11.85
C PHE A 32 -9.01 -4.47 -10.40
N GLN A 33 -8.43 -5.27 -9.51
CA GLN A 33 -8.22 -4.89 -8.14
C GLN A 33 -6.71 -4.75 -7.90
N LEU A 34 -6.31 -3.59 -7.43
CA LEU A 34 -4.93 -3.34 -7.02
C LEU A 34 -4.85 -3.57 -5.52
N ARG A 35 -3.89 -4.38 -5.10
CA ARG A 35 -3.67 -4.66 -3.69
C ARG A 35 -2.22 -4.39 -3.34
N GLN A 36 -2.02 -3.71 -2.24
CA GLN A 36 -0.68 -3.46 -1.73
C GLN A 36 -0.64 -3.83 -0.26
N THR A 37 0.38 -4.58 0.12
CA THR A 37 0.61 -4.98 1.49
C THR A 37 1.99 -4.47 1.90
N ILE A 38 2.03 -3.77 3.03
CA ILE A 38 3.28 -3.31 3.62
C ILE A 38 3.47 -4.03 4.94
N GLN A 39 4.67 -4.56 5.14
CA GLN A 39 5.10 -5.11 6.43
C GLN A 39 6.09 -4.14 7.03
N PHE A 40 5.89 -3.79 8.29
CA PHE A 40 6.75 -2.82 8.96
C PHE A 40 6.91 -3.14 10.43
N ALA A 41 7.97 -2.61 11.01
CA ALA A 41 8.22 -2.68 12.44
C ALA A 41 8.69 -1.32 12.91
N VAL A 42 8.54 -1.05 14.20
CA VAL A 42 8.99 0.20 14.80
C VAL A 42 9.86 -0.14 16.00
N THR A 43 11.03 0.48 16.05
CA THR A 43 11.93 0.36 17.19
C THR A 43 12.20 1.73 17.80
N THR A 44 12.67 1.75 19.02
CA THR A 44 13.15 2.99 19.64
C THR A 44 14.51 3.36 19.05
N GLY A 45 15.01 4.54 19.38
CA GLY A 45 16.35 4.95 18.98
C GLY A 45 17.44 4.01 19.49
N ASP A 46 17.15 3.22 20.53
CA ASP A 46 18.06 2.23 21.12
C ASP A 46 17.82 0.82 20.60
N ASP A 47 17.13 0.67 19.48
CA ASP A 47 16.80 -0.60 18.85
C ASP A 47 15.90 -1.53 19.67
N LEU A 48 15.16 -0.96 20.63
CA LEU A 48 14.18 -1.72 21.40
C LEU A 48 12.85 -1.77 20.63
N PRO A 49 12.16 -2.92 20.59
CA PRO A 49 10.89 -3.01 19.88
C PRO A 49 9.83 -2.10 20.52
N LEU A 50 9.29 -1.18 19.72
CA LEU A 50 8.15 -0.37 20.12
C LEU A 50 6.86 -0.96 19.58
N LEU A 51 6.93 -1.53 18.37
CA LEU A 51 5.83 -2.19 17.73
C LEU A 51 6.39 -3.40 16.98
N GLU A 52 5.90 -4.58 17.32
CA GLU A 52 6.30 -5.79 16.63
C GLU A 52 5.89 -5.74 15.15
N PRO A 53 6.51 -6.53 14.29
CA PRO A 53 6.18 -6.51 12.87
C PRO A 53 4.68 -6.60 12.61
N GLN A 54 4.19 -5.68 11.80
CA GLN A 54 2.77 -5.55 11.44
C GLN A 54 2.64 -5.65 9.94
N SER A 55 1.48 -6.10 9.50
CA SER A 55 1.14 -6.14 8.09
C SER A 55 -0.14 -5.33 7.89
N VAL A 56 -0.14 -4.43 6.93
CA VAL A 56 -1.33 -3.68 6.55
C VAL A 56 -1.54 -3.85 5.06
N THR A 57 -2.79 -4.06 4.67
CA THR A 57 -3.17 -4.30 3.28
C THR A 57 -4.29 -3.34 2.90
N MET A 58 -4.17 -2.76 1.73
CA MET A 58 -5.23 -1.94 1.13
C MET A 58 -5.50 -2.42 -0.27
N THR A 59 -6.74 -2.33 -0.67
CA THR A 59 -7.17 -2.68 -2.02
C THR A 59 -7.90 -1.50 -2.65
N ARG A 60 -7.85 -1.43 -3.97
CA ARG A 60 -8.60 -0.44 -4.72
C ARG A 60 -9.02 -1.03 -6.05
N ASP A 61 -10.30 -0.92 -6.35
CA ASP A 61 -10.82 -1.37 -7.64
C ASP A 61 -10.55 -0.30 -8.68
N TYR A 62 -10.25 -0.76 -9.88
CA TYR A 62 -9.85 0.11 -10.97
C TYR A 62 -10.62 -0.32 -12.24
N LEU A 63 -11.42 0.60 -12.76
CA LEU A 63 -12.17 0.36 -13.99
C LEU A 63 -11.26 0.56 -15.20
N TYR A 64 -11.21 -0.46 -16.04
CA TYR A 64 -10.40 -0.43 -17.24
C TYR A 64 -11.27 0.04 -18.40
N SER A 65 -11.27 1.36 -18.64
CA SER A 65 -12.04 1.90 -19.75
C SER A 65 -11.31 1.65 -21.07
N ASN A 66 -12.09 1.52 -22.13
CA ASN A 66 -11.59 1.04 -23.42
C ASN A 66 -11.03 2.18 -24.32
N THR A 67 -10.41 3.17 -23.70
CA THR A 67 -9.78 4.26 -24.42
C THR A 67 -8.33 3.88 -24.79
N ASP A 68 -7.45 4.81 -25.03
CA ASP A 68 -6.12 4.45 -25.45
C ASP A 68 -5.27 3.90 -24.28
N VAL A 69 -4.26 3.10 -24.62
CA VAL A 69 -3.40 2.41 -23.66
C VAL A 69 -2.66 3.40 -22.75
N LEU A 70 -2.24 4.52 -23.32
CA LEU A 70 -1.49 5.52 -22.56
C LEU A 70 -2.32 6.14 -21.45
N SER A 71 -3.59 6.44 -21.73
CA SER A 71 -4.52 6.94 -20.72
C SER A 71 -4.74 5.95 -19.61
N LYS A 72 -4.83 4.66 -19.93
CA LYS A 72 -5.01 3.58 -18.95
C LYS A 72 -3.82 3.47 -18.01
N GLU A 73 -2.62 3.58 -18.54
CA GLU A 73 -1.41 3.53 -17.73
C GLU A 73 -1.33 4.72 -16.78
N ARG A 74 -1.71 5.90 -17.24
CA ARG A 74 -1.76 7.10 -16.40
C ARG A 74 -2.78 6.96 -15.28
N GLU A 75 -3.96 6.42 -15.58
CA GLU A 75 -4.99 6.20 -14.58
C GLU A 75 -4.53 5.22 -13.52
N GLU A 76 -3.87 4.13 -13.93
CA GLU A 76 -3.36 3.16 -12.97
C GLU A 76 -2.34 3.78 -12.03
N VAL A 77 -1.44 4.63 -12.54
CA VAL A 77 -0.45 5.32 -11.70
C VAL A 77 -1.14 6.18 -10.65
N VAL A 78 -2.19 6.91 -11.03
CA VAL A 78 -2.95 7.75 -10.11
C VAL A 78 -3.60 6.91 -9.02
N VAL A 79 -4.22 5.79 -9.40
CA VAL A 79 -4.88 4.90 -8.45
C VAL A 79 -3.87 4.28 -7.50
N ARG A 80 -2.71 3.86 -7.99
CA ARG A 80 -1.65 3.29 -7.15
C ARG A 80 -1.09 4.29 -6.16
N ARG A 81 -0.94 5.55 -6.57
CA ARG A 81 -0.49 6.61 -5.66
C ARG A 81 -1.49 6.87 -4.54
N ALA A 82 -2.78 6.88 -4.89
CA ALA A 82 -3.83 7.05 -3.89
C ALA A 82 -3.84 5.89 -2.90
N LEU A 83 -3.72 4.67 -3.41
CA LEU A 83 -3.66 3.46 -2.60
C LEU A 83 -2.47 3.51 -1.64
N GLN A 84 -1.31 3.89 -2.13
CA GLN A 84 -0.11 3.98 -1.30
C GLN A 84 -0.25 5.03 -0.20
N ARG A 85 -0.85 6.18 -0.51
CA ARG A 85 -1.07 7.22 0.50
C ARG A 85 -2.00 6.73 1.61
N GLU A 86 -3.07 6.03 1.24
CA GLU A 86 -4.00 5.47 2.23
C GLU A 86 -3.33 4.41 3.09
N LEU A 87 -2.49 3.58 2.47
CA LEU A 87 -1.77 2.53 3.17
C LEU A 87 -0.78 3.10 4.18
N VAL A 88 -0.03 4.13 3.78
CA VAL A 88 0.89 4.83 4.69
C VAL A 88 0.13 5.48 5.84
N HIS A 89 -1.01 6.09 5.54
CA HIS A 89 -1.85 6.69 6.57
C HIS A 89 -2.31 5.65 7.60
N LEU A 90 -2.74 4.48 7.14
CA LEU A 90 -3.15 3.40 8.02
C LEU A 90 -1.98 2.92 8.89
N ALA A 91 -0.80 2.78 8.30
CA ALA A 91 0.39 2.38 9.05
C ALA A 91 0.73 3.41 10.12
N MET A 92 0.66 4.71 9.79
CA MET A 92 0.92 5.77 10.75
C MET A 92 -0.09 5.79 11.89
N LEU A 93 -1.35 5.48 11.61
CA LEU A 93 -2.36 5.36 12.65
C LEU A 93 -2.03 4.24 13.62
N ARG A 94 -1.59 3.10 13.14
CA ARG A 94 -1.20 1.98 13.99
C ARG A 94 0.00 2.33 14.87
N ILE A 95 0.98 3.03 14.30
CA ILE A 95 2.15 3.48 15.04
C ILE A 95 1.73 4.44 16.15
N THR A 96 0.86 5.40 15.83
CA THR A 96 0.37 6.37 16.82
C THR A 96 -0.36 5.69 17.96
N MET A 97 -1.20 4.69 17.65
CA MET A 97 -1.93 3.95 18.68
C MET A 97 -1.00 3.13 19.56
N ALA A 98 0.04 2.54 18.98
CA ALA A 98 1.00 1.75 19.72
C ALA A 98 1.88 2.60 20.65
N ALA A 99 2.09 3.87 20.30
CA ALA A 99 2.93 4.79 21.07
C ALA A 99 2.22 5.41 22.27
N ARG A 100 0.93 5.18 22.43
CA ARG A 100 0.16 5.73 23.56
C ARG A 100 0.37 4.96 24.85
#